data_9e76f0c5a3f9ab571b0774f09213ccf5
#
_entry.id   9e76f0c5a3f9ab571b0774f09213ccf5
#
_cell.length_a   1.000
_cell.length_b   1.000
_cell.length_c   1.000
_cell.angle_alpha   90.00
_cell.angle_beta   90.00
_cell.angle_gamma   90.00
#
_symmetry.space_group_name_H-M   'P 1'
#
loop_
_entity.id
_entity.type
_entity.pdbx_description
1 polymer ?
#
loop_
_entity_poly.entity_id
_entity_poly.type
_entity_poly.pdbx_seq_one_letter_code
_entity_poly.pdbx_strand_id
1 'polypeptide(L)'
;MTPDKNDSDTLPPSKGKKKRSDVKPTFIISNSPPEKTKSISEAQKIQLDIIAKTNFNFFEGRKIAEILKENHRMWRAVLMPLDFISLRDMDDGWWHADTLYIYPEDGYEFQLEELVREQFNADEIQWIGGSTAADMLGTTEVEDKSNVILSVWWD
;
A
#
# COMPACT_ATOMS: atom_id res chain seq x y z
N MET A 1 8.58 -34.24 -66.63
CA MET A 1 9.65 -35.15 -66.20
C MET A 1 9.56 -35.31 -64.70
N THR A 2 8.88 -36.34 -64.30
CA THR A 2 9.00 -37.09 -63.07
C THR A 2 10.27 -37.96 -63.17
N PRO A 3 10.74 -38.67 -62.21
CA PRO A 3 10.31 -39.07 -60.84
C PRO A 3 11.47 -38.93 -59.81
N ASP A 4 11.50 -39.33 -58.58
CA ASP A 4 11.15 -40.53 -57.84
C ASP A 4 11.52 -40.36 -56.36
N LYS A 5 10.67 -40.79 -55.49
CA LYS A 5 10.74 -41.90 -54.50
C LYS A 5 11.98 -42.03 -53.62
N ASN A 6 11.82 -42.09 -52.36
CA ASN A 6 11.65 -43.24 -51.45
C ASN A 6 11.79 -42.75 -49.98
N ASP A 7 10.80 -42.99 -49.17
CA ASP A 7 10.57 -44.11 -48.26
C ASP A 7 11.74 -44.43 -47.29
N SER A 8 11.47 -44.25 -46.04
CA SER A 8 11.44 -45.32 -45.01
C SER A 8 11.30 -44.68 -43.64
N ASP A 9 10.16 -44.82 -43.09
CA ASP A 9 9.81 -45.65 -41.93
C ASP A 9 10.97 -45.98 -40.98
N THR A 10 10.87 -45.45 -39.76
CA THR A 10 11.10 -46.26 -38.57
C THR A 10 10.57 -45.55 -37.30
N LEU A 11 9.47 -46.05 -36.76
CA LEU A 11 9.04 -45.91 -35.38
C LEU A 11 9.58 -47.12 -34.59
N PRO A 12 9.39 -47.17 -33.28
CA PRO A 12 10.00 -46.57 -32.11
C PRO A 12 10.73 -47.61 -31.25
N PRO A 13 11.05 -47.33 -30.03
CA PRO A 13 10.30 -48.00 -28.96
C PRO A 13 10.05 -47.17 -27.67
N SER A 14 8.95 -47.52 -27.17
CA SER A 14 8.28 -47.27 -25.91
C SER A 14 9.10 -47.33 -24.59
N LYS A 15 8.51 -46.62 -23.60
CA LYS A 15 8.48 -46.93 -22.19
C LYS A 15 9.67 -46.51 -21.32
N GLY A 16 9.50 -45.38 -20.68
CA GLY A 16 10.13 -45.07 -19.40
C GLY A 16 9.07 -44.47 -18.46
N LYS A 17 8.43 -45.33 -17.66
CA LYS A 17 7.62 -44.87 -16.51
C LYS A 17 8.51 -44.17 -15.54
N LYS A 18 8.49 -42.82 -15.48
CA LYS A 18 9.06 -42.04 -14.40
C LYS A 18 8.11 -42.15 -13.19
N LYS A 19 8.59 -42.82 -12.15
CA LYS A 19 8.00 -42.81 -10.80
C LYS A 19 7.88 -41.37 -10.35
N ARG A 20 6.65 -40.94 -10.06
CA ARG A 20 6.39 -39.73 -9.28
C ARG A 20 6.94 -39.99 -7.88
N SER A 21 8.01 -39.31 -7.52
CA SER A 21 8.44 -39.18 -6.14
C SER A 21 7.48 -38.21 -5.45
N ASP A 22 6.69 -38.72 -4.50
CA ASP A 22 5.92 -37.93 -3.55
C ASP A 22 6.88 -37.14 -2.66
N VAL A 23 7.25 -35.94 -3.11
CA VAL A 23 7.91 -34.97 -2.26
C VAL A 23 6.83 -34.30 -1.44
N LYS A 24 6.66 -34.73 -0.20
CA LYS A 24 5.86 -34.01 0.78
C LYS A 24 6.45 -32.60 0.93
N PRO A 25 5.66 -31.53 0.83
CA PRO A 25 6.17 -30.20 1.12
C PRO A 25 6.58 -30.13 2.60
N THR A 26 7.87 -30.03 2.85
CA THR A 26 8.40 -29.73 4.17
C THR A 26 8.14 -28.28 4.45
N PHE A 27 7.12 -27.96 5.24
CA PHE A 27 6.93 -26.62 5.78
C PHE A 27 8.12 -26.32 6.70
N ILE A 28 9.05 -25.50 6.21
CA ILE A 28 10.06 -24.90 7.05
C ILE A 28 9.33 -23.84 7.87
N ILE A 29 9.01 -24.17 9.11
CA ILE A 29 8.59 -23.19 10.11
C ILE A 29 9.83 -22.34 10.35
N SER A 30 9.90 -21.18 9.72
CA SER A 30 10.88 -20.16 10.01
C SER A 30 10.65 -19.69 11.44
N ASN A 31 11.50 -20.12 12.38
CA ASN A 31 11.61 -19.55 13.71
C ASN A 31 12.31 -18.19 13.61
N SER A 32 11.72 -17.25 12.89
CA SER A 32 12.11 -15.85 13.00
C SER A 32 11.77 -15.41 14.43
N PRO A 33 12.69 -14.72 15.13
CA PRO A 33 12.38 -14.18 16.45
C PRO A 33 11.12 -13.32 16.34
N PRO A 34 10.24 -13.27 17.36
CA PRO A 34 9.03 -12.47 17.29
C PRO A 34 9.43 -11.05 16.97
N GLU A 35 8.95 -10.56 15.82
CA GLU A 35 9.13 -9.19 15.38
C GLU A 35 8.69 -8.30 16.54
N LYS A 36 9.62 -7.46 17.04
CA LYS A 36 9.30 -6.51 18.11
C LYS A 36 8.10 -5.72 17.64
N THR A 37 6.97 -5.91 18.30
CA THR A 37 5.72 -5.24 17.93
C THR A 37 5.97 -3.75 17.96
N LYS A 38 6.07 -3.13 16.79
CA LYS A 38 6.23 -1.68 16.65
C LYS A 38 5.01 -1.04 17.30
N SER A 39 5.20 -0.36 18.41
CA SER A 39 4.14 0.40 19.06
C SER A 39 3.88 1.69 18.30
N ILE A 40 2.64 2.17 18.32
CA ILE A 40 2.29 3.46 17.76
C ILE A 40 3.14 4.58 18.40
N SER A 41 3.74 5.43 17.57
CA SER A 41 4.57 6.55 18.06
C SER A 41 3.71 7.71 18.57
N GLU A 42 4.31 8.59 19.38
CA GLU A 42 3.60 9.81 19.85
C GLU A 42 3.22 10.73 18.67
N ALA A 43 4.08 10.83 17.65
CA ALA A 43 3.77 11.59 16.44
C ALA A 43 2.55 11.03 15.72
N GLN A 44 2.48 9.71 15.56
CA GLN A 44 1.31 9.06 14.95
C GLN A 44 0.03 9.30 15.77
N LYS A 45 0.10 9.29 17.10
CA LYS A 45 -1.05 9.59 17.98
C LYS A 45 -1.57 11.00 17.75
N ILE A 46 -0.68 12.00 17.71
CA ILE A 46 -1.06 13.39 17.44
C ILE A 46 -1.72 13.53 16.08
N GLN A 47 -1.17 12.88 15.05
CA GLN A 47 -1.76 12.90 13.71
C GLN A 47 -3.15 12.25 13.68
N LEU A 48 -3.33 11.13 14.38
CA LEU A 48 -4.64 10.49 14.51
C LEU A 48 -5.66 11.37 15.24
N ASP A 49 -5.23 12.10 16.27
CA ASP A 49 -6.09 13.04 17.00
C ASP A 49 -6.57 14.18 16.08
N ILE A 50 -5.71 14.69 15.21
CA ILE A 50 -6.07 15.70 14.21
C ILE A 50 -7.04 15.11 13.20
N ILE A 51 -6.74 13.94 12.64
CA ILE A 51 -7.64 13.27 11.67
C ILE A 51 -9.01 13.02 12.30
N ALA A 52 -9.07 12.56 13.55
CA ALA A 52 -10.34 12.31 14.24
C ALA A 52 -11.18 13.60 14.46
N LYS A 53 -10.58 14.77 14.33
CA LYS A 53 -11.21 16.09 14.37
C LYS A 53 -11.48 16.68 13.00
N THR A 54 -11.14 15.96 11.94
CA THR A 54 -11.32 16.38 10.56
C THR A 54 -12.65 15.82 10.05
N ASN A 55 -13.39 16.63 9.34
CA ASN A 55 -14.63 16.25 8.68
C ASN A 55 -14.84 17.11 7.45
N PHE A 56 -15.14 16.48 6.30
CA PHE A 56 -15.50 17.19 5.08
C PHE A 56 -16.18 16.24 4.11
N ASN A 57 -17.38 16.58 3.64
CA ASN A 57 -18.15 15.75 2.71
C ASN A 57 -18.21 14.29 3.19
N PHE A 58 -17.63 13.36 2.43
CA PHE A 58 -17.56 11.93 2.76
C PHE A 58 -16.31 11.53 3.57
N PHE A 59 -15.48 12.48 3.94
CA PHE A 59 -14.32 12.24 4.82
C PHE A 59 -14.76 12.07 6.28
N GLU A 60 -14.88 10.83 6.72
CA GLU A 60 -15.26 10.47 8.09
C GLU A 60 -14.02 10.35 9.00
N GLY A 61 -13.47 11.46 9.47
CA GLY A 61 -12.19 11.50 10.17
C GLY A 61 -12.06 10.55 11.35
N ARG A 62 -13.11 10.38 12.19
CA ARG A 62 -13.07 9.44 13.32
C ARG A 62 -12.87 8.00 12.86
N LYS A 63 -13.64 7.57 11.86
CA LYS A 63 -13.55 6.22 11.31
C LYS A 63 -12.18 5.98 10.68
N ILE A 64 -11.68 6.93 9.89
CA ILE A 64 -10.37 6.86 9.27
C ILE A 64 -9.25 6.79 10.31
N ALA A 65 -9.34 7.60 11.38
CA ALA A 65 -8.36 7.57 12.48
C ALA A 65 -8.35 6.20 13.19
N GLU A 66 -9.49 5.57 13.41
CA GLU A 66 -9.58 4.23 14.00
C GLU A 66 -8.94 3.18 13.10
N ILE A 67 -9.24 3.18 11.80
CA ILE A 67 -8.64 2.26 10.82
C ILE A 67 -7.12 2.43 10.77
N LEU A 68 -6.62 3.67 10.69
CA LEU A 68 -5.19 3.95 10.67
C LEU A 68 -4.52 3.53 11.98
N LYS A 69 -5.17 3.72 13.13
CA LYS A 69 -4.67 3.30 14.43
C LYS A 69 -4.49 1.79 14.52
N GLU A 70 -5.46 1.02 14.07
CA GLU A 70 -5.40 -0.44 14.04
C GLU A 70 -4.29 -0.93 13.11
N ASN A 71 -4.02 -0.19 12.04
CA ASN A 71 -3.03 -0.49 11.01
C ASN A 71 -1.75 0.37 11.11
N HIS A 72 -1.42 0.87 12.31
CA HIS A 72 -0.30 1.81 12.54
C HIS A 72 1.08 1.32 12.07
N ARG A 73 1.23 0.05 11.78
CA ARG A 73 2.47 -0.54 11.25
C ARG A 73 2.67 -0.32 9.76
N MET A 74 1.60 -0.01 9.04
CA MET A 74 1.63 0.13 7.59
C MET A 74 2.07 1.52 7.13
N TRP A 75 2.12 2.49 8.05
CA TRP A 75 2.40 3.88 7.72
C TRP A 75 3.30 4.55 8.77
N ARG A 76 4.06 5.54 8.32
CA ARG A 76 4.98 6.33 9.16
C ARG A 76 4.37 7.65 9.59
N ALA A 77 3.70 8.31 8.66
CA ALA A 77 3.13 9.63 8.88
C ALA A 77 1.91 9.86 7.99
N VAL A 78 1.05 10.77 8.43
CA VAL A 78 -0.08 11.28 7.65
C VAL A 78 -0.02 12.79 7.66
N LEU A 79 -0.20 13.39 6.48
CA LEU A 79 -0.28 14.83 6.30
C LEU A 79 -1.63 15.20 5.71
N MET A 80 -2.13 16.37 6.07
CA MET A 80 -3.30 16.98 5.46
C MET A 80 -2.90 18.31 4.83
N PRO A 81 -3.49 18.70 3.69
CA PRO A 81 -3.25 20.01 3.13
C PRO A 81 -3.76 21.10 4.08
N LEU A 82 -2.90 22.06 4.39
CA LEU A 82 -3.27 23.21 5.23
C LEU A 82 -3.95 24.32 4.41
N ASP A 83 -3.83 24.26 3.11
CA ASP A 83 -4.27 25.31 2.20
C ASP A 83 -5.80 25.42 2.07
N PHE A 84 -6.51 24.34 2.43
CA PHE A 84 -7.97 24.26 2.31
C PHE A 84 -8.72 24.59 3.59
N ILE A 85 -8.01 24.99 4.65
CA ILE A 85 -8.65 25.33 5.92
C ILE A 85 -9.16 26.76 5.86
N SER A 86 -10.46 26.92 5.90
CA SER A 86 -11.09 28.21 6.13
C SER A 86 -11.15 28.48 7.63
N LEU A 87 -10.59 29.61 8.09
CA LEU A 87 -10.72 30.01 9.51
C LEU A 87 -12.18 30.15 9.96
N ARG A 88 -13.07 30.49 9.02
CA ARG A 88 -14.52 30.54 9.26
C ARG A 88 -15.07 29.19 9.69
N ASP A 89 -14.58 28.10 9.07
CA ASP A 89 -15.13 26.75 9.26
C ASP A 89 -14.56 26.10 10.54
N MET A 90 -13.54 26.67 11.14
CA MET A 90 -13.00 26.21 12.43
C MET A 90 -13.90 26.55 13.63
N ASP A 91 -14.85 27.47 13.50
CA ASP A 91 -15.77 27.84 14.58
C ASP A 91 -16.69 26.68 15.00
N ASP A 92 -16.88 25.69 14.14
CA ASP A 92 -17.65 24.46 14.41
C ASP A 92 -16.85 23.42 15.25
N GLY A 93 -15.62 23.73 15.57
CA GLY A 93 -14.73 22.82 16.33
C GLY A 93 -14.22 21.62 15.49
N TRP A 94 -14.35 21.71 14.18
CA TRP A 94 -13.86 20.74 13.23
C TRP A 94 -12.80 21.33 12.32
N TRP A 95 -11.91 20.45 11.88
CA TRP A 95 -10.92 20.76 10.86
C TRP A 95 -11.46 20.27 9.52
N HIS A 96 -11.42 21.10 8.50
CA HIS A 96 -11.92 20.76 7.17
C HIS A 96 -10.76 20.45 6.23
N ALA A 97 -10.71 19.22 5.75
CA ALA A 97 -9.78 18.78 4.72
C ALA A 97 -10.43 17.66 3.91
N ASP A 98 -10.23 17.71 2.61
CA ASP A 98 -10.74 16.73 1.64
C ASP A 98 -9.68 15.72 1.20
N THR A 99 -8.45 15.87 1.68
CA THR A 99 -7.31 15.08 1.21
C THR A 99 -6.46 14.61 2.39
N LEU A 100 -5.99 13.36 2.30
CA LEU A 100 -4.93 12.82 3.14
C LEU A 100 -3.74 12.40 2.29
N TYR A 101 -2.55 12.65 2.79
CA TYR A 101 -1.30 12.14 2.25
C TYR A 101 -0.69 11.17 3.25
N ILE A 102 -0.61 9.90 2.89
CA ILE A 102 -0.13 8.85 3.78
C ILE A 102 1.25 8.40 3.33
N TYR A 103 2.24 8.56 4.21
CA TYR A 103 3.59 8.05 3.98
C TYR A 103 3.68 6.61 4.50
N PRO A 104 3.87 5.61 3.61
CA PRO A 104 3.88 4.21 4.01
C PRO A 104 5.11 3.83 4.82
N GLU A 105 5.05 2.74 5.52
CA GLU A 105 6.22 2.00 5.99
C GLU A 105 6.73 1.13 4.84
N ASP A 106 8.05 1.01 4.69
CA ASP A 106 8.67 0.28 3.60
C ASP A 106 8.13 -1.15 3.49
N GLY A 107 7.70 -1.52 2.28
CA GLY A 107 7.16 -2.85 1.99
C GLY A 107 5.67 -3.03 2.34
N TYR A 108 4.99 -1.96 2.81
CA TYR A 108 3.55 -1.98 3.08
C TYR A 108 2.72 -1.20 2.06
N GLU A 109 3.33 -0.71 0.99
CA GLU A 109 2.67 0.15 0.00
C GLU A 109 1.40 -0.51 -0.57
N PHE A 110 1.50 -1.77 -0.97
CA PHE A 110 0.38 -2.51 -1.54
C PHE A 110 -0.74 -2.74 -0.52
N GLN A 111 -0.40 -3.20 0.69
CA GLN A 111 -1.38 -3.48 1.75
C GLN A 111 -2.07 -2.19 2.22
N LEU A 112 -1.33 -1.08 2.27
CA LEU A 112 -1.89 0.23 2.62
C LEU A 112 -2.87 0.72 1.55
N GLU A 113 -2.54 0.61 0.27
CA GLU A 113 -3.45 0.97 -0.81
C GLU A 113 -4.72 0.12 -0.79
N GLU A 114 -4.60 -1.20 -0.59
CA GLU A 114 -5.73 -2.12 -0.47
C GLU A 114 -6.63 -1.75 0.70
N LEU A 115 -6.06 -1.49 1.90
CA LEU A 115 -6.77 -1.02 3.07
C LEU A 115 -7.57 0.25 2.80
N VAL A 116 -6.94 1.25 2.15
CA VAL A 116 -7.57 2.53 1.83
C VAL A 116 -8.71 2.34 0.83
N ARG A 117 -8.51 1.55 -0.23
CA ARG A 117 -9.55 1.26 -1.22
C ARG A 117 -10.77 0.58 -0.63
N GLU A 118 -10.55 -0.32 0.32
CA GLU A 118 -11.64 -1.10 0.92
C GLU A 118 -12.40 -0.35 2.01
N GLN A 119 -11.75 0.55 2.76
CA GLN A 119 -12.31 1.03 4.02
C GLN A 119 -12.51 2.54 4.11
N PHE A 120 -11.84 3.35 3.27
CA PHE A 120 -11.89 4.80 3.40
C PHE A 120 -13.04 5.46 2.64
N ASN A 121 -13.66 4.75 1.70
CA ASN A 121 -14.70 5.29 0.83
C ASN A 121 -14.27 6.59 0.14
N ALA A 122 -13.03 6.63 -0.35
CA ALA A 122 -12.47 7.77 -1.05
C ALA A 122 -12.85 7.76 -2.53
N ASP A 123 -12.94 8.94 -3.13
CA ASP A 123 -13.27 9.10 -4.54
C ASP A 123 -12.05 8.89 -5.43
N GLU A 124 -10.87 9.34 -4.99
CA GLU A 124 -9.63 9.16 -5.73
C GLU A 124 -8.48 8.70 -4.82
N ILE A 125 -7.69 7.75 -5.32
CA ILE A 125 -6.52 7.22 -4.64
C ILE A 125 -5.39 7.13 -5.67
N GLN A 126 -4.28 7.83 -5.42
CA GLN A 126 -3.13 7.85 -6.33
C GLN A 126 -1.81 7.88 -5.58
N TRP A 127 -0.76 7.31 -6.19
CA TRP A 127 0.60 7.40 -5.69
C TRP A 127 1.30 8.64 -6.22
N ILE A 128 1.92 9.39 -5.32
CA ILE A 128 2.82 10.50 -5.62
C ILE A 128 4.25 9.99 -5.43
N GLY A 129 5.11 10.23 -6.41
CA GLY A 129 6.52 9.81 -6.38
C GLY A 129 7.45 10.88 -6.93
N GLY A 130 8.74 10.54 -7.05
CA GLY A 130 9.76 11.41 -7.64
C GLY A 130 9.97 12.72 -6.89
N SER A 131 10.20 13.80 -7.63
CA SER A 131 10.48 15.12 -7.04
C SER A 131 9.34 15.65 -6.17
N THR A 132 8.09 15.41 -6.56
CA THR A 132 6.94 15.88 -5.79
C THR A 132 6.89 15.21 -4.40
N ALA A 133 7.07 13.89 -4.33
CA ALA A 133 7.13 13.20 -3.05
C ALA A 133 8.35 13.64 -2.22
N ALA A 134 9.51 13.80 -2.87
CA ALA A 134 10.72 14.27 -2.20
C ALA A 134 10.52 15.66 -1.57
N ASP A 135 9.91 16.59 -2.30
CA ASP A 135 9.59 17.94 -1.80
C ASP A 135 8.63 17.87 -0.60
N MET A 136 7.58 17.05 -0.67
CA MET A 136 6.62 16.88 0.42
C MET A 136 7.26 16.24 1.66
N LEU A 137 8.20 15.33 1.47
CA LEU A 137 8.95 14.66 2.55
C LEU A 137 10.13 15.50 3.06
N GLY A 138 10.48 16.58 2.37
CA GLY A 138 11.63 17.43 2.72
C GLY A 138 12.98 16.74 2.51
N THR A 139 13.09 15.84 1.53
CA THR A 139 14.33 15.12 1.18
C THR A 139 14.89 15.58 -0.16
N THR A 140 16.21 15.46 -0.32
CA THR A 140 16.89 15.70 -1.60
C THR A 140 17.09 14.42 -2.42
N GLU A 141 16.74 13.27 -1.88
CA GLU A 141 16.90 11.95 -2.52
C GLU A 141 15.72 11.64 -3.45
N VAL A 142 15.64 12.34 -4.58
CA VAL A 142 14.51 12.24 -5.54
C VAL A 142 14.38 10.84 -6.17
N GLU A 143 15.50 10.13 -6.34
CA GLU A 143 15.53 8.81 -6.99
C GLU A 143 15.26 7.65 -6.01
N ASP A 144 15.13 7.93 -4.73
CA ASP A 144 14.79 6.90 -3.76
C ASP A 144 13.35 6.41 -3.98
N LYS A 145 13.22 5.15 -4.33
CA LYS A 145 11.93 4.50 -4.60
C LYS A 145 11.05 4.37 -3.36
N SER A 146 11.62 4.51 -2.16
CA SER A 146 10.86 4.54 -0.90
C SER A 146 10.17 5.89 -0.67
N ASN A 147 10.55 6.93 -1.43
CA ASN A 147 9.92 8.24 -1.36
C ASN A 147 8.64 8.25 -2.21
N VAL A 148 7.61 7.62 -1.67
CA VAL A 148 6.26 7.59 -2.25
C VAL A 148 5.23 7.98 -1.20
N ILE A 149 4.17 8.64 -1.64
CA ILE A 149 3.08 9.10 -0.78
C ILE A 149 1.77 8.64 -1.41
N LEU A 150 0.90 8.04 -0.61
CA LEU A 150 -0.45 7.72 -1.05
C LEU A 150 -1.33 8.94 -0.81
N SER A 151 -1.80 9.54 -1.90
CA SER A 151 -2.79 10.62 -1.88
C SER A 151 -4.19 10.01 -1.92
N VAL A 152 -5.04 10.44 -1.02
CA VAL A 152 -6.42 9.98 -0.87
C VAL A 152 -7.31 11.21 -0.82
N TRP A 153 -8.29 11.29 -1.72
CA TRP A 153 -9.15 12.46 -1.87
C TRP A 153 -10.64 12.09 -1.82
N TRP A 154 -11.44 13.02 -1.28
CA TRP A 154 -12.91 12.93 -1.16
C TRP A 154 -13.57 14.18 -1.73
N ASP A 155 -14.65 14.02 -2.53
CA ASP A 155 -15.47 15.11 -3.06
C ASP A 155 -16.56 15.53 -2.06
#